data_f4f37835d98d62f3c829891f67fed901
#
_entry.id   f4f37835d98d62f3c829891f67fed901
#
_cell.length_a   1.000
_cell.length_b   1.000
_cell.length_c   1.000
_cell.angle_alpha   90.00
_cell.angle_beta   90.00
_cell.angle_gamma   90.00
#
_symmetry.space_group_name_H-M   'P 1'
#
loop_
_entity.id
_entity.type
_entity.pdbx_description
1 polymer ?
#
loop_
_entity_poly.entity_id
_entity_poly.type
_entity_poly.pdbx_seq_one_letter_code
_entity_poly.pdbx_strand_id
1 'polypeptide(L)'
;GCALGGLYTVFEDLDLLALHVNARSLARLGAALRAAIPTGATAVGVLQALAQAYVGFAKDNPRLWTAIFAHRLPEGRDIPDWHRQNHAVLIAEIIQPIAALRPDLAPDALRIRAHTMFAPVHGVVQLSMHGRYVGVPDHLLGSEVAALVTAMTRAFDPA
;
A
#
# COMPACT_ATOMS: atom_id res chain seq x y z
N GLY A 1 20.60 12.63 20.81
CA GLY A 1 19.95 13.61 19.98
C GLY A 1 20.89 14.19 18.96
N CYS A 2 20.56 14.16 17.66
CA CYS A 2 21.30 14.92 16.65
C CYS A 2 20.92 16.39 16.72
N ALA A 3 21.91 17.29 16.65
CA ALA A 3 21.65 18.72 16.48
C ALA A 3 21.00 18.98 15.10
N LEU A 4 20.10 19.96 15.03
CA LEU A 4 19.38 20.31 13.78
C LEU A 4 20.35 20.55 12.61
N GLY A 5 21.52 21.16 12.86
CA GLY A 5 22.56 21.38 11.87
C GLY A 5 23.16 20.11 11.28
N GLY A 6 23.16 18.99 12.02
CA GLY A 6 23.62 17.69 11.50
C GLY A 6 22.68 17.07 10.46
N LEU A 7 21.39 17.40 10.49
CA LEU A 7 20.44 16.93 9.48
C LEU A 7 20.69 17.58 8.12
N TYR A 8 20.95 18.88 8.09
CA TYR A 8 21.27 19.62 6.85
C TYR A 8 22.64 19.28 6.24
N THR A 9 23.51 18.60 7.00
CA THR A 9 24.78 18.08 6.46
C THR A 9 24.58 16.78 5.66
N VAL A 10 23.50 16.03 5.98
CA VAL A 10 23.23 14.71 5.36
C VAL A 10 22.14 14.79 4.29
N PHE A 11 21.17 15.69 4.48
CA PHE A 11 20.05 15.87 3.55
C PHE A 11 20.03 17.31 3.05
N GLU A 12 19.90 17.47 1.73
CA GLU A 12 19.83 18.79 1.09
C GLU A 12 18.67 19.63 1.63
N ASP A 13 17.55 18.96 1.99
CA ASP A 13 16.38 19.60 2.58
C ASP A 13 15.48 18.61 3.37
N LEU A 14 14.44 19.16 3.99
CA LEU A 14 13.48 18.39 4.77
C LEU A 14 12.58 17.47 3.92
N ASP A 15 12.36 17.79 2.65
CA ASP A 15 11.55 16.95 1.76
C ASP A 15 12.30 15.66 1.43
N LEU A 16 13.59 15.72 1.13
CA LEU A 16 14.42 14.54 0.94
C LEU A 16 14.49 13.69 2.21
N LEU A 17 14.64 14.32 3.37
CA LEU A 17 14.57 13.60 4.65
C LEU A 17 13.22 12.88 4.81
N ALA A 18 12.09 13.55 4.52
CA ALA A 18 10.77 12.96 4.58
C ALA A 18 10.62 11.77 3.62
N LEU A 19 11.13 11.88 2.39
CA LEU A 19 11.14 10.78 1.43
C LEU A 19 11.96 9.58 1.92
N HIS A 20 13.11 9.79 2.56
CA HIS A 20 13.90 8.70 3.15
C HIS A 20 13.20 8.03 4.33
N VAL A 21 12.54 8.80 5.19
CA VAL A 21 11.71 8.25 6.28
C VAL A 21 10.55 7.43 5.71
N ASN A 22 9.88 7.94 4.67
CA ASN A 22 8.80 7.23 3.99
C ASN A 22 9.28 5.95 3.31
N ALA A 23 10.46 5.94 2.70
CA ALA A 23 11.07 4.73 2.14
C ALA A 23 11.26 3.63 3.18
N ARG A 24 11.72 3.98 4.40
CA ARG A 24 11.83 3.02 5.51
C ARG A 24 10.45 2.50 5.96
N SER A 25 9.46 3.37 5.99
CA SER A 25 8.08 3.01 6.35
C SER A 25 7.46 2.09 5.30
N LEU A 26 7.69 2.36 4.00
CA LEU A 26 7.29 1.49 2.89
C LEU A 26 7.96 0.11 2.97
N ALA A 27 9.26 0.05 3.30
CA ALA A 27 9.97 -1.22 3.48
C ALA A 27 9.37 -2.04 4.63
N ARG A 28 9.00 -1.39 5.76
CA ARG A 28 8.31 -2.05 6.88
C ARG A 28 6.94 -2.56 6.48
N LEU A 29 6.16 -1.76 5.77
CA LEU A 29 4.85 -2.18 5.23
C LEU A 29 5.03 -3.38 4.30
N GLY A 30 5.94 -3.32 3.33
CA GLY A 30 6.21 -4.44 2.42
C GLY A 30 6.64 -5.72 3.15
N ALA A 31 7.45 -5.61 4.20
CA ALA A 31 7.83 -6.75 5.03
C ALA A 31 6.62 -7.35 5.77
N ALA A 32 5.74 -6.52 6.33
CA ALA A 32 4.51 -6.94 6.99
C ALA A 32 3.56 -7.65 6.01
N LEU A 33 3.39 -7.11 4.80
CA LEU A 33 2.57 -7.72 3.75
C LEU A 33 3.09 -9.12 3.38
N ARG A 34 4.39 -9.27 3.09
CA ARG A 34 4.98 -10.56 2.74
C ARG A 34 4.88 -11.58 3.87
N ALA A 35 5.13 -11.16 5.11
CA ALA A 35 5.05 -12.03 6.27
C ALA A 35 3.63 -12.56 6.54
N ALA A 36 2.60 -11.88 6.07
CA ALA A 36 1.20 -12.26 6.25
C ALA A 36 0.71 -13.31 5.23
N ILE A 37 1.47 -13.57 4.15
CA ILE A 37 1.06 -14.53 3.11
C ILE A 37 1.19 -15.96 3.64
N PRO A 38 0.08 -16.73 3.76
CA PRO A 38 0.16 -18.10 4.21
C PRO A 38 0.82 -19.01 3.16
N THR A 39 1.61 -19.97 3.63
CA THR A 39 2.19 -20.99 2.74
C THR A 39 1.08 -21.78 2.04
N GLY A 40 1.17 -21.92 0.73
CA GLY A 40 0.18 -22.66 -0.07
C GLY A 40 -1.16 -21.96 -0.25
N ALA A 41 -1.24 -20.66 0.07
CA ALA A 41 -2.47 -19.90 -0.15
C ALA A 41 -2.86 -19.85 -1.63
N THR A 42 -4.16 -19.88 -1.92
CA THR A 42 -4.68 -19.59 -3.27
C THR A 42 -4.43 -18.12 -3.62
N ALA A 43 -4.49 -17.78 -4.90
CA ALA A 43 -4.29 -16.39 -5.35
C ALA A 43 -5.28 -15.42 -4.67
N VAL A 44 -6.55 -15.82 -4.51
CA VAL A 44 -7.55 -15.03 -3.75
C VAL A 44 -7.14 -14.92 -2.27
N GLY A 45 -6.70 -16.03 -1.67
CA GLY A 45 -6.21 -16.06 -0.29
C GLY A 45 -5.01 -15.12 -0.06
N VAL A 46 -4.09 -15.06 -1.02
CA VAL A 46 -2.96 -14.11 -1.00
C VAL A 46 -3.48 -12.66 -1.02
N LEU A 47 -4.38 -12.32 -1.94
CA LEU A 47 -4.95 -10.96 -2.02
C LEU A 47 -5.69 -10.56 -0.73
N GLN A 48 -6.42 -11.49 -0.12
CA GLN A 48 -7.08 -11.28 1.18
C GLN A 48 -6.06 -11.06 2.30
N ALA A 49 -5.02 -11.89 2.38
CA ALA A 49 -3.98 -11.76 3.39
C ALA A 49 -3.23 -10.43 3.28
N LEU A 50 -2.88 -10.00 2.05
CA LEU A 50 -2.26 -8.71 1.80
C LEU A 50 -3.14 -7.55 2.25
N ALA A 51 -4.45 -7.59 1.92
CA ALA A 51 -5.39 -6.56 2.31
C ALA A 51 -5.58 -6.48 3.83
N GLN A 52 -5.67 -7.63 4.53
CA GLN A 52 -5.74 -7.68 5.99
C GLN A 52 -4.46 -7.14 6.65
N ALA A 53 -3.29 -7.53 6.15
CA ALA A 53 -2.03 -7.01 6.65
C ALA A 53 -1.88 -5.50 6.42
N TYR A 54 -2.41 -4.98 5.30
CA TYR A 54 -2.44 -3.56 5.00
C TYR A 54 -3.30 -2.79 6.02
N VAL A 55 -4.50 -3.29 6.32
CA VAL A 55 -5.39 -2.74 7.37
C VAL A 55 -4.70 -2.77 8.73
N GLY A 56 -4.13 -3.93 9.10
CA GLY A 56 -3.42 -4.09 10.37
C GLY A 56 -2.26 -3.09 10.50
N PHE A 57 -1.43 -2.97 9.47
CA PHE A 57 -0.32 -2.01 9.48
C PHE A 57 -0.79 -0.56 9.66
N ALA A 58 -1.86 -0.16 8.97
CA ALA A 58 -2.42 1.18 9.09
C ALA A 58 -2.91 1.46 10.53
N LYS A 59 -3.59 0.51 11.16
CA LYS A 59 -4.09 0.61 12.54
C LYS A 59 -2.97 0.64 13.57
N ASP A 60 -1.96 -0.22 13.41
CA ASP A 60 -0.86 -0.36 14.36
C ASP A 60 0.18 0.77 14.21
N ASN A 61 0.26 1.40 13.03
CA ASN A 61 1.25 2.43 12.71
C ASN A 61 0.61 3.67 12.06
N PRO A 62 -0.42 4.30 12.64
CA PRO A 62 -1.22 5.32 11.95
C PRO A 62 -0.39 6.54 11.49
N ARG A 63 0.60 6.95 12.28
CA ARG A 63 1.48 8.09 11.93
C ARG A 63 2.40 7.75 10.75
N LEU A 64 2.99 6.55 10.74
CA LEU A 64 3.86 6.10 9.64
C LEU A 64 3.05 5.91 8.37
N TRP A 65 1.88 5.27 8.48
CA TRP A 65 0.99 5.04 7.36
C TRP A 65 0.51 6.37 6.73
N THR A 66 0.07 7.33 7.55
CA THR A 66 -0.30 8.66 7.07
C THR A 66 0.87 9.36 6.38
N ALA A 67 2.08 9.31 6.95
CA ALA A 67 3.26 9.95 6.37
C ALA A 67 3.62 9.40 4.98
N ILE A 68 3.45 8.09 4.74
CA ILE A 68 3.71 7.47 3.43
C ILE A 68 2.88 8.13 2.31
N PHE A 69 1.62 8.47 2.59
CA PHE A 69 0.67 8.91 1.58
C PHE A 69 0.34 10.41 1.61
N ALA A 70 0.68 11.10 2.69
CA ALA A 70 0.35 12.53 2.86
C ALA A 70 1.44 13.46 2.37
N HIS A 71 2.71 13.04 2.35
CA HIS A 71 3.81 13.91 1.95
C HIS A 71 3.76 14.18 0.44
N ARG A 72 3.77 15.46 0.09
CA ARG A 72 3.82 15.94 -1.30
C ARG A 72 5.03 16.84 -1.46
N LEU A 73 5.78 16.61 -2.53
CA LEU A 73 6.85 17.51 -2.90
C LEU A 73 6.25 18.85 -3.40
N PRO A 74 7.01 19.96 -3.24
CA PRO A 74 6.65 21.24 -3.83
C PRO A 74 6.39 21.13 -5.34
N GLU A 75 5.56 22.01 -5.86
CA GLU A 75 5.25 22.09 -7.29
C GLU A 75 6.54 22.27 -8.11
N GLY A 76 6.66 21.54 -9.21
CA GLY A 76 7.85 21.57 -10.07
C GLY A 76 9.03 20.70 -9.60
N ARG A 77 8.91 20.01 -8.47
CA ARG A 77 9.94 19.08 -8.00
C ARG A 77 9.59 17.64 -8.35
N ASP A 78 10.46 16.99 -9.11
CA ASP A 78 10.29 15.59 -9.49
C ASP A 78 10.50 14.63 -8.31
N ILE A 79 9.66 13.59 -8.26
CA ILE A 79 9.84 12.49 -7.32
C ILE A 79 11.08 11.69 -7.78
N PRO A 80 12.08 11.49 -6.92
CA PRO A 80 13.26 10.70 -7.26
C PRO A 80 12.91 9.26 -7.68
N ASP A 81 13.65 8.71 -8.64
CA ASP A 81 13.42 7.35 -9.16
C ASP A 81 13.46 6.27 -8.07
N TRP A 82 14.40 6.37 -7.13
CA TRP A 82 14.51 5.45 -6.01
C TRP A 82 13.23 5.44 -5.16
N HIS A 83 12.57 6.60 -5.00
CA HIS A 83 11.33 6.69 -4.23
C HIS A 83 10.14 6.09 -4.99
N ARG A 84 10.05 6.32 -6.31
CA ARG A 84 9.06 5.66 -7.18
C ARG A 84 9.21 4.14 -7.14
N GLN A 85 10.45 3.62 -7.18
CA GLN A 85 10.74 2.20 -7.09
C GLN A 85 10.29 1.59 -5.76
N ASN A 86 10.44 2.30 -4.65
CA ASN A 86 9.98 1.84 -3.34
C ASN A 86 8.45 1.66 -3.29
N HIS A 87 7.69 2.54 -3.92
CA HIS A 87 6.23 2.39 -4.03
C HIS A 87 5.83 1.22 -4.95
N ALA A 88 6.59 0.98 -6.01
CA ALA A 88 6.32 -0.11 -6.94
C ALA A 88 6.38 -1.50 -6.27
N VAL A 89 7.18 -1.65 -5.22
CA VAL A 89 7.28 -2.92 -4.46
C VAL A 89 5.92 -3.34 -3.88
N LEU A 90 5.10 -2.41 -3.40
CA LEU A 90 3.77 -2.74 -2.85
C LEU A 90 2.82 -3.28 -3.92
N ILE A 91 2.87 -2.70 -5.11
CA ILE A 91 2.04 -3.14 -6.26
C ILE A 91 2.55 -4.49 -6.79
N ALA A 92 3.86 -4.75 -6.74
CA ALA A 92 4.43 -6.01 -7.20
C ALA A 92 3.87 -7.23 -6.44
N GLU A 93 3.62 -7.11 -5.13
CA GLU A 93 3.01 -8.19 -4.31
C GLU A 93 1.57 -8.53 -4.77
N ILE A 94 0.87 -7.57 -5.38
CA ILE A 94 -0.50 -7.75 -5.89
C ILE A 94 -0.49 -8.33 -7.30
N ILE A 95 0.51 -8.03 -8.12
CA ILE A 95 0.59 -8.47 -9.52
C ILE A 95 0.61 -10.00 -9.63
N GLN A 96 1.41 -10.69 -8.81
CA GLN A 96 1.58 -12.14 -8.89
C GLN A 96 0.26 -12.91 -8.70
N PRO A 97 -0.53 -12.67 -7.63
CA PRO A 97 -1.81 -13.34 -7.48
C PRO A 97 -2.83 -12.95 -8.56
N ILE A 98 -2.80 -11.70 -9.08
CA ILE A 98 -3.66 -11.33 -10.21
C ILE A 98 -3.25 -12.08 -11.49
N ALA A 99 -1.97 -12.23 -11.78
CA ALA A 99 -1.50 -13.00 -12.94
C ALA A 99 -1.94 -14.46 -12.88
N ALA A 100 -1.98 -15.06 -11.69
CA ALA A 100 -2.51 -16.41 -11.50
C ALA A 100 -4.04 -16.50 -11.75
N LEU A 101 -4.80 -15.46 -11.43
CA LEU A 101 -6.25 -15.39 -11.67
C LEU A 101 -6.59 -14.98 -13.12
N ARG A 102 -5.71 -14.22 -13.75
CA ARG A 102 -5.90 -13.66 -15.11
C ARG A 102 -4.66 -13.87 -15.97
N PRO A 103 -4.37 -15.14 -16.33
CA PRO A 103 -3.21 -15.48 -17.16
C PRO A 103 -3.33 -14.96 -18.62
N ASP A 104 -4.52 -14.49 -19.00
CA ASP A 104 -4.82 -13.86 -20.29
C ASP A 104 -4.31 -12.41 -20.40
N LEU A 105 -3.97 -11.76 -19.29
CA LEU A 105 -3.59 -10.36 -19.28
C LEU A 105 -2.10 -10.16 -19.60
N ALA A 106 -1.82 -9.23 -20.50
CA ALA A 106 -0.46 -8.76 -20.78
C ALA A 106 0.13 -8.02 -19.55
N PRO A 107 1.47 -7.94 -19.40
CA PRO A 107 2.13 -7.33 -18.22
C PRO A 107 1.65 -5.90 -17.89
N ASP A 108 1.41 -5.06 -18.90
CA ASP A 108 0.93 -3.70 -18.70
C ASP A 108 -0.51 -3.68 -18.15
N ALA A 109 -1.37 -4.56 -18.67
CA ALA A 109 -2.74 -4.71 -18.20
C ALA A 109 -2.77 -5.25 -16.75
N LEU A 110 -1.86 -6.17 -16.39
CA LEU A 110 -1.71 -6.66 -15.01
C LEU A 110 -1.32 -5.53 -14.05
N ARG A 111 -0.40 -4.63 -14.44
CA ARG A 111 -0.04 -3.47 -13.62
C ARG A 111 -1.22 -2.54 -13.39
N ILE A 112 -1.96 -2.20 -14.46
CA ILE A 112 -3.16 -1.37 -14.37
C ILE A 112 -4.19 -2.03 -13.44
N ARG A 113 -4.41 -3.34 -13.59
CA ARG A 113 -5.33 -4.11 -12.76
C ARG A 113 -4.92 -4.10 -11.29
N ALA A 114 -3.63 -4.26 -10.99
CA ALA A 114 -3.11 -4.19 -9.63
C ALA A 114 -3.36 -2.83 -8.99
N HIS A 115 -3.12 -1.73 -9.70
CA HIS A 115 -3.45 -0.39 -9.23
C HIS A 115 -4.95 -0.22 -9.00
N THR A 116 -5.79 -0.72 -9.91
CA THR A 116 -7.25 -0.64 -9.80
C THR A 116 -7.77 -1.45 -8.60
N MET A 117 -7.14 -2.56 -8.25
CA MET A 117 -7.51 -3.34 -7.07
C MET A 117 -6.98 -2.71 -5.76
N PHE A 118 -5.83 -2.10 -5.78
CA PHE A 118 -5.28 -1.41 -4.62
C PHE A 118 -6.09 -0.17 -4.24
N ALA A 119 -6.51 0.62 -5.23
CA ALA A 119 -7.14 1.93 -5.01
C ALA A 119 -8.40 1.88 -4.11
N PRO A 120 -9.38 0.98 -4.31
CA PRO A 120 -10.55 0.90 -3.44
C PRO A 120 -10.19 0.49 -2.01
N VAL A 121 -9.28 -0.48 -1.82
CA VAL A 121 -8.82 -0.91 -0.50
C VAL A 121 -8.14 0.27 0.22
N HIS A 122 -7.22 0.96 -0.47
CA HIS A 122 -6.57 2.15 0.08
C HIS A 122 -7.60 3.23 0.45
N GLY A 123 -8.55 3.50 -0.44
CA GLY A 123 -9.60 4.52 -0.22
C GLY A 123 -10.44 4.23 1.02
N VAL A 124 -10.90 2.98 1.19
CA VAL A 124 -11.66 2.57 2.38
C VAL A 124 -10.83 2.75 3.66
N VAL A 125 -9.58 2.29 3.66
CA VAL A 125 -8.67 2.44 4.82
C VAL A 125 -8.40 3.92 5.09
N GLN A 126 -8.10 4.71 4.05
CA GLN A 126 -7.82 6.15 4.15
C GLN A 126 -8.98 6.91 4.80
N LEU A 127 -10.20 6.69 4.32
CA LEU A 127 -11.40 7.33 4.86
C LEU A 127 -11.67 6.91 6.31
N SER A 128 -11.46 5.64 6.62
CA SER A 128 -11.69 5.09 7.96
C SER A 128 -10.67 5.60 8.97
N MET A 129 -9.38 5.69 8.60
CA MET A 129 -8.33 6.21 9.47
C MET A 129 -8.44 7.71 9.75
N HIS A 130 -9.03 8.49 8.83
CA HIS A 130 -9.24 9.93 9.04
C HIS A 130 -10.51 10.29 9.84
N GLY A 131 -11.42 9.35 10.05
CA GLY A 131 -12.49 9.41 11.03
C GLY A 131 -13.54 10.52 10.85
N ARG A 132 -13.62 11.18 9.67
CA ARG A 132 -14.38 12.43 9.62
C ARG A 132 -15.86 12.32 9.30
N TYR A 133 -16.37 11.52 8.44
CA TYR A 133 -17.84 11.47 8.12
C TYR A 133 -18.26 10.20 7.38
N VAL A 134 -17.35 9.48 6.70
CA VAL A 134 -17.67 8.43 5.72
C VAL A 134 -16.74 7.21 5.89
N GLY A 135 -16.23 6.97 7.08
CA GLY A 135 -15.34 5.83 7.34
C GLY A 135 -16.11 4.60 7.83
N VAL A 136 -15.57 3.42 7.54
CA VAL A 136 -16.02 2.18 8.16
C VAL A 136 -15.58 2.16 9.63
N PRO A 137 -16.45 1.78 10.59
CA PRO A 137 -16.07 1.62 11.99
C PRO A 137 -14.86 0.70 12.15
N ASP A 138 -13.96 1.02 13.07
CA ASP A 138 -12.68 0.31 13.24
C ASP A 138 -12.82 -1.21 13.42
N HIS A 139 -13.83 -1.65 14.17
CA HIS A 139 -14.09 -3.07 14.42
C HIS A 139 -14.64 -3.82 13.19
N LEU A 140 -15.17 -3.13 12.18
CA LEU A 140 -15.66 -3.70 10.92
C LEU A 140 -14.70 -3.55 9.75
N LEU A 141 -13.68 -2.69 9.88
CA LEU A 141 -12.80 -2.33 8.75
C LEU A 141 -12.16 -3.57 8.09
N GLY A 142 -11.68 -4.51 8.89
CA GLY A 142 -11.08 -5.74 8.35
C GLY A 142 -12.07 -6.59 7.57
N SER A 143 -13.28 -6.81 8.11
CA SER A 143 -14.32 -7.62 7.42
C SER A 143 -14.83 -6.96 6.15
N GLU A 144 -15.01 -5.64 6.15
CA GLU A 144 -15.48 -4.91 4.97
C GLU A 144 -14.42 -4.89 3.85
N VAL A 145 -13.13 -4.75 4.22
CA VAL A 145 -12.04 -4.86 3.25
C VAL A 145 -11.95 -6.30 2.69
N ALA A 146 -12.16 -7.34 3.50
CA ALA A 146 -12.20 -8.72 3.01
C ALA A 146 -13.37 -8.94 2.04
N ALA A 147 -14.55 -8.41 2.36
CA ALA A 147 -15.72 -8.47 1.48
C ALA A 147 -15.47 -7.74 0.15
N LEU A 148 -14.84 -6.56 0.19
CA LEU A 148 -14.45 -5.80 -1.00
C LEU A 148 -13.48 -6.60 -1.89
N VAL A 149 -12.43 -7.19 -1.32
CA VAL A 149 -11.47 -8.01 -2.08
C VAL A 149 -12.17 -9.22 -2.70
N THR A 150 -13.06 -9.89 -1.95
CA THR A 150 -13.85 -11.00 -2.46
C THR A 150 -14.74 -10.58 -3.64
N ALA A 151 -15.40 -9.44 -3.55
CA ALA A 151 -16.23 -8.92 -4.64
C ALA A 151 -15.41 -8.61 -5.90
N MET A 152 -14.23 -7.99 -5.72
CA MET A 152 -13.33 -7.67 -6.83
C MET A 152 -12.75 -8.93 -7.51
N THR A 153 -12.48 -10.00 -6.74
CA THR A 153 -11.92 -11.24 -7.30
C THR A 153 -12.96 -12.10 -8.00
N ARG A 154 -14.23 -12.05 -7.59
CA ARG A 154 -15.33 -12.72 -8.32
C ARG A 154 -15.48 -12.22 -9.77
N ALA A 155 -15.13 -10.98 -10.04
CA ALA A 155 -15.13 -10.43 -11.40
C ALA A 155 -14.04 -11.04 -12.31
N PHE A 156 -13.16 -11.89 -11.76
CA PHE A 156 -12.13 -12.61 -12.52
C PHE A 156 -12.54 -14.03 -12.89
N ASP A 157 -13.61 -14.57 -12.30
CA ASP A 157 -14.14 -15.87 -12.71
C ASP A 157 -14.69 -15.74 -14.15
N PRO A 158 -14.21 -16.57 -15.11
CA PRO A 158 -14.82 -16.61 -16.41
C PRO A 158 -16.26 -17.14 -16.24
N ALA A 159 -17.22 -16.45 -16.84
CA ALA A 159 -18.62 -16.88 -16.88
C ALA A 159 -18.76 -18.21 -17.63
#